data_ef21e81a8a838313eabb8c2665fe927e
#
_entry.id   ef21e81a8a838313eabb8c2665fe927e
#
_cell.length_a   1.000
_cell.length_b   1.000
_cell.length_c   1.000
_cell.angle_alpha   90.00
_cell.angle_beta   90.00
_cell.angle_gamma   90.00
#
_symmetry.space_group_name_H-M   'P 1'
#
loop_
_entity.id
_entity.type
_entity.pdbx_description
1 polymer ?
#
loop_
_entity_poly.entity_id
_entity_poly.type
_entity_poly.pdbx_seq_one_letter_code
_entity_poly.pdbx_strand_id
1 'polypeptide(L)'
;MSTETQKILTSDGVPLEQSLKKAERINKIKAFLLVAPLLLFLLITYIFPIGGMLTRSIDDKMVTNMLPETFKAMESWDGQELPPEEVFASFLVDYKILVEEETQGKLGQRLNKEKNGFNSILKKLKRKMKKFEEGNYKEQIMSVHKRFADVSYWQAIKRTAPPYSIAKYLKAVDMVKDENGDIVMVEESRRIYTQLWLRTLEVAFFVTLL
;
A
#
# COMPACT_ATOMS: atom_id res chain seq x y z
N MET A 1 34.83 -13.30 54.33
CA MET A 1 34.52 -11.94 54.87
C MET A 1 33.44 -11.37 53.95
N SER A 2 32.19 -11.44 54.42
CA SER A 2 31.04 -10.91 53.68
C SER A 2 30.92 -9.42 54.01
N THR A 3 31.16 -8.55 53.03
CA THR A 3 30.96 -7.11 53.16
C THR A 3 29.44 -6.86 53.15
N GLU A 4 28.84 -6.77 54.33
CA GLU A 4 27.48 -6.23 54.47
C GLU A 4 27.47 -4.79 53.99
N THR A 5 26.86 -4.56 52.84
CA THR A 5 26.60 -3.19 52.36
C THR A 5 25.58 -2.57 53.31
N GLN A 6 26.03 -1.72 54.22
CA GLN A 6 25.14 -0.96 55.12
C GLN A 6 24.15 -0.16 54.27
N LYS A 7 22.88 -0.58 54.30
CA LYS A 7 21.79 0.18 53.70
C LYS A 7 21.62 1.49 54.49
N ILE A 8 22.07 2.59 53.90
CA ILE A 8 21.83 3.92 54.46
C ILE A 8 20.32 4.17 54.40
N LEU A 9 19.71 4.36 55.56
CA LEU A 9 18.29 4.69 55.73
C LEU A 9 18.11 6.21 55.82
N THR A 10 17.03 6.73 55.23
CA THR A 10 16.57 8.10 55.44
C THR A 10 15.93 8.24 56.82
N SER A 11 15.69 9.48 57.30
CA SER A 11 15.00 9.77 58.57
C SER A 11 13.65 9.04 58.72
N ASP A 12 13.01 8.67 57.63
CA ASP A 12 11.71 7.97 57.54
C ASP A 12 11.84 6.44 57.44
N GLY A 13 13.06 5.88 57.68
CA GLY A 13 13.30 4.43 57.65
C GLY A 13 13.32 3.76 56.28
N VAL A 14 13.21 4.53 55.19
CA VAL A 14 13.24 4.02 53.82
C VAL A 14 14.68 3.97 53.30
N PRO A 15 15.09 2.94 52.57
CA PRO A 15 16.43 2.90 51.95
C PRO A 15 16.66 4.13 51.06
N LEU A 16 17.80 4.83 51.29
CA LEU A 16 18.16 6.06 50.57
C LEU A 16 18.09 5.88 49.06
N GLU A 17 18.48 4.72 48.54
CA GLU A 17 18.43 4.39 47.14
C GLU A 17 17.02 4.42 46.57
N GLN A 18 16.00 3.95 47.31
CA GLN A 18 14.61 3.98 46.88
C GLN A 18 14.05 5.40 46.91
N SER A 19 14.38 6.20 47.91
CA SER A 19 13.92 7.60 47.96
C SER A 19 14.57 8.44 46.86
N LEU A 20 15.84 8.23 46.53
CA LEU A 20 16.53 8.87 45.41
C LEU A 20 15.89 8.48 44.05
N LYS A 21 15.69 7.20 43.83
CA LYS A 21 15.02 6.72 42.62
C LYS A 21 13.61 7.31 42.45
N LYS A 22 12.86 7.43 43.56
CA LYS A 22 11.52 8.04 43.55
C LYS A 22 11.58 9.53 43.22
N ALA A 23 12.50 10.27 43.87
CA ALA A 23 12.71 11.69 43.63
C ALA A 23 13.18 11.96 42.19
N GLU A 24 14.10 11.17 41.67
CA GLU A 24 14.56 11.24 40.27
C GLU A 24 13.42 10.98 39.26
N ARG A 25 12.59 9.96 39.53
CA ARG A 25 11.43 9.67 38.70
C ARG A 25 10.42 10.82 38.68
N ILE A 26 10.14 11.42 39.84
CA ILE A 26 9.22 12.56 39.92
C ILE A 26 9.81 13.76 39.17
N ASN A 27 11.10 14.03 39.30
CA ASN A 27 11.75 15.13 38.56
C ASN A 27 11.75 14.89 37.06
N LYS A 28 11.99 13.66 36.59
CA LYS A 28 11.86 13.29 35.18
C LYS A 28 10.41 13.51 34.65
N ILE A 29 9.41 13.12 35.45
CA ILE A 29 8.00 13.34 35.06
C ILE A 29 7.69 14.84 35.01
N LYS A 30 8.12 15.64 35.98
CA LYS A 30 7.94 17.11 35.97
C LYS A 30 8.60 17.74 34.73
N ALA A 31 9.84 17.36 34.42
CA ALA A 31 10.54 17.84 33.26
C ALA A 31 9.83 17.43 31.95
N PHE A 32 9.34 16.19 31.88
CA PHE A 32 8.55 15.73 30.75
C PHE A 32 7.23 16.51 30.58
N LEU A 33 6.51 16.75 31.68
CA LEU A 33 5.27 17.54 31.68
C LEU A 33 5.48 18.98 31.21
N LEU A 34 6.65 19.56 31.49
CA LEU A 34 6.99 20.90 30.99
C LEU A 34 7.15 20.93 29.47
N VAL A 35 7.71 19.88 28.87
CA VAL A 35 7.92 19.75 27.43
C VAL A 35 6.71 19.14 26.71
N ALA A 36 5.85 18.42 27.45
CA ALA A 36 4.71 17.70 26.90
C ALA A 36 3.77 18.55 26.03
N PRO A 37 3.41 19.81 26.37
CA PRO A 37 2.53 20.60 25.51
C PRO A 37 3.13 20.85 24.12
N LEU A 38 4.43 21.18 24.04
CA LEU A 38 5.11 21.37 22.78
C LEU A 38 5.21 20.05 21.99
N LEU A 39 5.57 18.98 22.66
CA LEU A 39 5.68 17.65 22.06
C LEU A 39 4.33 17.17 21.53
N LEU A 40 3.25 17.39 22.29
CA LEU A 40 1.89 17.06 21.87
C LEU A 40 1.48 17.86 20.64
N PHE A 41 1.80 19.15 20.61
CA PHE A 41 1.56 20.01 19.45
C PHE A 41 2.28 19.48 18.21
N LEU A 42 3.56 19.11 18.32
CA LEU A 42 4.33 18.51 17.22
C LEU A 42 3.74 17.18 16.76
N LEU A 43 3.34 16.31 17.70
CA LEU A 43 2.70 15.04 17.37
C LEU A 43 1.41 15.25 16.57
N ILE A 44 0.54 16.16 17.00
CA ILE A 44 -0.74 16.39 16.34
C ILE A 44 -0.53 17.05 14.98
N THR A 45 0.36 18.03 14.88
CA THR A 45 0.51 18.82 13.64
C THR A 45 1.37 18.14 12.58
N TYR A 46 2.32 17.29 12.96
CA TYR A 46 3.24 16.64 12.02
C TYR A 46 3.07 15.12 11.97
N ILE A 47 3.18 14.43 13.10
CA ILE A 47 3.21 12.96 13.11
C ILE A 47 1.86 12.37 12.72
N PHE A 48 0.75 12.93 13.22
CA PHE A 48 -0.59 12.43 12.89
C PHE A 48 -0.93 12.58 11.40
N PRO A 49 -0.74 13.73 10.73
CA PRO A 49 -0.96 13.84 9.28
C PRO A 49 -0.03 12.95 8.46
N ILE A 50 1.26 12.83 8.84
CA ILE A 50 2.19 11.93 8.15
C ILE A 50 1.73 10.47 8.29
N GLY A 51 1.35 10.04 9.49
CA GLY A 51 0.78 8.71 9.72
C GLY A 51 -0.47 8.46 8.88
N GLY A 52 -1.36 9.45 8.78
CA GLY A 52 -2.56 9.39 7.94
C GLY A 52 -2.23 9.28 6.44
N MET A 53 -1.21 9.96 5.96
CA MET A 53 -0.75 9.82 4.56
C MET A 53 -0.15 8.44 4.31
N LEU A 54 0.64 7.93 5.25
CA LEU A 54 1.21 6.59 5.15
C LEU A 54 0.12 5.52 5.09
N THR A 55 -0.86 5.54 5.99
CA THR A 55 -1.97 4.56 5.98
C THR A 55 -2.80 4.63 4.70
N ARG A 56 -3.11 5.82 4.18
CA ARG A 56 -3.79 5.98 2.88
C ARG A 56 -2.94 5.49 1.70
N SER A 57 -1.63 5.49 1.85
CA SER A 57 -0.73 4.94 0.81
C SER A 57 -0.83 3.43 0.66
N ILE A 58 -1.23 2.71 1.71
CA ILE A 58 -1.45 1.26 1.69
C ILE A 58 -2.84 0.92 1.12
N ASP A 59 -3.82 1.80 1.30
CA ASP A 59 -5.20 1.57 0.85
C ASP A 59 -5.27 1.60 -0.69
N ASP A 60 -5.63 0.46 -1.29
CA ASP A 60 -5.73 0.27 -2.74
C ASP A 60 -7.07 -0.36 -3.14
N LYS A 61 -8.12 -0.08 -2.40
CA LYS A 61 -9.49 -0.61 -2.60
C LYS A 61 -10.15 -0.14 -3.89
N MET A 62 -9.50 0.75 -4.65
CA MET A 62 -10.10 1.37 -5.82
C MET A 62 -10.60 0.34 -6.84
N VAL A 63 -9.75 -0.62 -7.22
CA VAL A 63 -10.12 -1.64 -8.23
C VAL A 63 -11.12 -2.64 -7.64
N THR A 64 -10.94 -3.03 -6.38
CA THR A 64 -11.85 -3.94 -5.68
C THR A 64 -13.26 -3.38 -5.60
N ASN A 65 -13.40 -2.08 -5.35
CA ASN A 65 -14.70 -1.41 -5.34
C ASN A 65 -15.29 -1.23 -6.75
N MET A 66 -14.45 -1.19 -7.78
CA MET A 66 -14.89 -1.06 -9.18
C MET A 66 -15.30 -2.39 -9.82
N LEU A 67 -14.75 -3.51 -9.35
CA LEU A 67 -14.92 -4.84 -9.92
C LEU A 67 -15.36 -5.87 -8.85
N PRO A 68 -16.41 -5.60 -8.04
CA PRO A 68 -16.77 -6.47 -6.92
C PRO A 68 -17.19 -7.87 -7.35
N GLU A 69 -18.04 -8.00 -8.35
CA GLU A 69 -18.52 -9.30 -8.84
C GLU A 69 -17.39 -10.07 -9.56
N THR A 70 -16.53 -9.35 -10.27
CA THR A 70 -15.35 -9.94 -10.92
C THR A 70 -14.43 -10.59 -9.91
N PHE A 71 -14.09 -9.90 -8.81
CA PHE A 71 -13.20 -10.47 -7.79
C PHE A 71 -13.82 -11.63 -7.04
N LYS A 72 -15.12 -11.57 -6.77
CA LYS A 72 -15.85 -12.67 -6.19
C LYS A 72 -15.79 -13.93 -7.09
N ALA A 73 -16.00 -13.77 -8.38
CA ALA A 73 -15.87 -14.86 -9.35
C ALA A 73 -14.42 -15.35 -9.50
N MET A 74 -13.43 -14.48 -9.26
CA MET A 74 -12.00 -14.83 -9.31
C MET A 74 -11.47 -15.56 -8.06
N GLU A 75 -12.23 -15.66 -6.98
CA GLU A 75 -11.79 -16.35 -5.76
C GLU A 75 -11.45 -17.83 -6.02
N SER A 76 -12.24 -18.49 -6.85
CA SER A 76 -12.06 -19.90 -7.21
C SER A 76 -11.02 -20.13 -8.32
N TRP A 77 -10.56 -19.08 -9.00
CA TRP A 77 -9.64 -19.19 -10.13
C TRP A 77 -8.18 -19.21 -9.64
N ASP A 78 -7.40 -20.21 -10.03
CA ASP A 78 -6.00 -20.42 -9.64
C ASP A 78 -5.03 -19.42 -10.32
N GLY A 79 -5.39 -18.91 -11.49
CA GLY A 79 -4.57 -17.97 -12.26
C GLY A 79 -3.62 -18.62 -13.26
N GLN A 80 -3.62 -19.93 -13.44
CA GLN A 80 -2.71 -20.63 -14.36
C GLN A 80 -3.22 -20.61 -15.80
N GLU A 81 -4.51 -20.84 -15.97
CA GLU A 81 -5.18 -20.84 -17.25
C GLU A 81 -6.07 -19.60 -17.42
N LEU A 82 -6.70 -19.46 -18.59
CA LEU A 82 -7.71 -18.43 -18.79
C LEU A 82 -8.87 -18.62 -17.82
N PRO A 83 -9.40 -17.53 -17.25
CA PRO A 83 -10.53 -17.62 -16.33
C PRO A 83 -11.72 -18.36 -16.92
N PRO A 84 -12.57 -18.96 -16.06
CA PRO A 84 -13.83 -19.55 -16.49
C PRO A 84 -14.80 -18.49 -17.00
N GLU A 85 -15.84 -18.91 -17.73
CA GLU A 85 -16.88 -18.04 -18.31
C GLU A 85 -17.49 -17.09 -17.29
N GLU A 86 -17.70 -17.55 -16.06
CA GLU A 86 -18.28 -16.78 -14.96
C GLU A 86 -17.50 -15.49 -14.67
N VAL A 87 -16.18 -15.54 -14.72
CA VAL A 87 -15.31 -14.37 -14.50
C VAL A 87 -15.48 -13.35 -15.63
N PHE A 88 -15.59 -13.82 -16.88
CA PHE A 88 -15.84 -12.91 -18.02
C PHE A 88 -17.22 -12.27 -17.94
N ALA A 89 -18.24 -13.03 -17.53
CA ALA A 89 -19.59 -12.52 -17.33
C ALA A 89 -19.62 -11.46 -16.24
N SER A 90 -19.07 -11.75 -15.06
CA SER A 90 -18.99 -10.83 -13.93
C SER A 90 -18.20 -9.57 -14.29
N PHE A 91 -17.07 -9.73 -15.00
CA PHE A 91 -16.29 -8.59 -15.48
C PHE A 91 -17.10 -7.68 -16.42
N LEU A 92 -17.91 -8.25 -17.28
CA LEU A 92 -18.75 -7.46 -18.18
C LEU A 92 -19.85 -6.71 -17.42
N VAL A 93 -20.43 -7.33 -16.37
CA VAL A 93 -21.44 -6.70 -15.51
C VAL A 93 -20.84 -5.48 -14.80
N ASP A 94 -19.72 -5.67 -14.08
CA ASP A 94 -19.02 -4.58 -13.41
C ASP A 94 -18.62 -3.48 -14.40
N TYR A 95 -18.06 -3.88 -15.54
CA TYR A 95 -17.60 -2.94 -16.56
C TYR A 95 -18.72 -2.11 -17.19
N LYS A 96 -19.93 -2.68 -17.36
CA LYS A 96 -21.10 -1.94 -17.83
C LYS A 96 -21.46 -0.83 -16.85
N ILE A 97 -21.51 -1.11 -15.55
CA ILE A 97 -21.76 -0.13 -14.50
C ILE A 97 -20.73 1.01 -14.58
N LEU A 98 -19.45 0.67 -14.68
CA LEU A 98 -18.38 1.67 -14.77
C LEU A 98 -18.50 2.54 -16.04
N VAL A 99 -19.03 2.01 -17.13
CA VAL A 99 -19.26 2.78 -18.35
C VAL A 99 -20.44 3.73 -18.21
N GLU A 100 -21.50 3.32 -17.51
CA GLU A 100 -22.66 4.16 -17.19
C GLU A 100 -22.28 5.31 -16.25
N GLU A 101 -21.44 5.01 -15.24
CA GLU A 101 -20.91 6.01 -14.31
C GLU A 101 -19.75 6.86 -14.86
N GLU A 102 -19.29 6.61 -16.09
CA GLU A 102 -18.14 7.27 -16.73
C GLU A 102 -16.80 7.09 -15.97
N THR A 103 -16.70 6.09 -15.10
CA THR A 103 -15.52 5.81 -14.25
C THR A 103 -14.55 4.81 -14.88
N GLN A 104 -14.87 4.16 -15.99
CA GLN A 104 -14.04 3.17 -16.68
C GLN A 104 -12.61 3.66 -17.02
N GLY A 105 -12.43 4.98 -17.17
CA GLY A 105 -11.12 5.57 -17.42
C GLY A 105 -10.17 5.43 -16.23
N LYS A 106 -10.68 5.55 -15.01
CA LYS A 106 -9.91 5.38 -13.77
C LYS A 106 -9.44 3.92 -13.63
N LEU A 107 -10.34 2.96 -13.92
CA LEU A 107 -9.98 1.54 -13.94
C LEU A 107 -8.85 1.26 -14.94
N GLY A 108 -8.99 1.77 -16.16
CA GLY A 108 -7.98 1.61 -17.20
C GLY A 108 -6.61 2.16 -16.80
N GLN A 109 -6.58 3.36 -16.21
CA GLN A 109 -5.35 3.97 -15.72
C GLN A 109 -4.71 3.17 -14.58
N ARG A 110 -5.51 2.64 -13.65
CA ARG A 110 -4.99 1.86 -12.52
C ARG A 110 -4.42 0.52 -12.99
N LEU A 111 -5.18 -0.22 -13.81
CA LEU A 111 -4.73 -1.50 -14.36
C LEU A 111 -3.53 -1.34 -15.31
N ASN A 112 -3.44 -0.22 -16.02
CA ASN A 112 -2.30 0.06 -16.89
C ASN A 112 -0.97 0.24 -16.14
N LYS A 113 -1.01 0.50 -14.83
CA LYS A 113 0.18 0.52 -13.96
C LYS A 113 0.67 -0.89 -13.65
N GLU A 114 -0.22 -1.88 -13.62
CA GLU A 114 0.14 -3.28 -13.41
C GLU A 114 0.66 -3.91 -14.72
N LYS A 115 -0.05 -3.66 -15.83
CA LYS A 115 0.34 -4.14 -17.16
C LYS A 115 -0.07 -3.16 -18.24
N ASN A 116 0.88 -2.81 -19.09
CA ASN A 116 0.63 -1.86 -20.17
C ASN A 116 -0.41 -2.37 -21.16
N GLY A 117 -1.29 -1.48 -21.60
CA GLY A 117 -2.25 -1.72 -22.67
C GLY A 117 -3.71 -1.84 -22.24
N PHE A 118 -4.01 -1.83 -20.93
CA PHE A 118 -5.38 -1.86 -20.42
C PHE A 118 -6.24 -0.70 -20.95
N ASN A 119 -5.68 0.52 -20.98
CA ASN A 119 -6.41 1.68 -21.49
C ASN A 119 -6.96 1.46 -22.92
N SER A 120 -6.15 0.84 -23.77
CA SER A 120 -6.56 0.61 -25.17
C SER A 120 -7.59 -0.50 -25.31
N ILE A 121 -7.43 -1.61 -24.57
CA ILE A 121 -8.35 -2.75 -24.66
C ILE A 121 -9.71 -2.43 -24.03
N LEU A 122 -9.73 -1.72 -22.89
CA LEU A 122 -10.97 -1.29 -22.26
C LEU A 122 -11.74 -0.28 -23.10
N LYS A 123 -11.06 0.68 -23.77
CA LYS A 123 -11.72 1.57 -24.74
C LYS A 123 -12.32 0.81 -25.91
N LYS A 124 -11.67 -0.26 -26.40
CA LYS A 124 -12.23 -1.11 -27.46
C LYS A 124 -13.43 -1.91 -26.94
N LEU A 125 -13.34 -2.45 -25.72
CA LEU A 125 -14.44 -3.16 -25.07
C LEU A 125 -15.68 -2.26 -24.93
N LYS A 126 -15.53 -1.03 -24.42
CA LYS A 126 -16.62 -0.04 -24.32
C LYS A 126 -17.38 0.13 -25.64
N ARG A 127 -16.67 0.16 -26.76
CA ARG A 127 -17.28 0.36 -28.08
C ARG A 127 -18.01 -0.88 -28.59
N LYS A 128 -17.44 -2.08 -28.33
CA LYS A 128 -17.98 -3.35 -28.88
C LYS A 128 -19.04 -3.98 -27.98
N MET A 129 -19.00 -3.80 -26.67
CA MET A 129 -19.91 -4.45 -25.73
C MET A 129 -21.40 -4.14 -25.97
N LYS A 130 -21.71 -3.02 -26.66
CA LYS A 130 -23.08 -2.67 -27.04
C LYS A 130 -23.71 -3.65 -28.03
N LYS A 131 -22.86 -4.47 -28.69
CA LYS A 131 -23.28 -5.47 -29.70
C LYS A 131 -23.19 -6.90 -29.16
N PHE A 132 -22.91 -7.06 -27.87
CA PHE A 132 -22.78 -8.38 -27.27
C PHE A 132 -24.15 -9.00 -27.06
N GLU A 133 -24.24 -10.28 -27.40
CA GLU A 133 -25.42 -11.11 -27.19
C GLU A 133 -25.34 -11.77 -25.80
N GLU A 134 -26.45 -12.29 -25.31
CA GLU A 134 -26.48 -13.03 -24.06
C GLU A 134 -25.77 -14.39 -24.21
N GLY A 135 -24.91 -14.71 -23.24
CA GLY A 135 -24.08 -15.91 -23.24
C GLY A 135 -22.77 -15.77 -24.01
N ASN A 136 -21.88 -16.77 -23.86
CA ASN A 136 -20.56 -16.85 -24.49
C ASN A 136 -19.70 -15.58 -24.33
N TYR A 137 -19.75 -14.95 -23.14
CA TYR A 137 -19.06 -13.68 -22.88
C TYR A 137 -17.54 -13.80 -23.01
N LYS A 138 -16.97 -14.97 -22.70
CA LYS A 138 -15.55 -15.28 -22.90
C LYS A 138 -15.13 -15.09 -24.35
N GLU A 139 -15.83 -15.74 -25.27
CA GLU A 139 -15.53 -15.63 -26.72
C GLU A 139 -15.74 -14.21 -27.24
N GLN A 140 -16.81 -13.57 -26.82
CA GLN A 140 -17.15 -12.21 -27.24
C GLN A 140 -16.07 -11.21 -26.74
N ILE A 141 -15.65 -11.26 -25.49
CA ILE A 141 -14.62 -10.40 -24.93
C ILE A 141 -13.25 -10.67 -25.59
N MET A 142 -12.89 -11.94 -25.78
CA MET A 142 -11.65 -12.30 -26.49
C MET A 142 -11.64 -11.81 -27.94
N SER A 143 -12.78 -11.80 -28.61
CA SER A 143 -12.92 -11.27 -29.99
C SER A 143 -12.64 -9.76 -30.07
N VAL A 144 -12.80 -9.02 -28.98
CA VAL A 144 -12.50 -7.58 -28.94
C VAL A 144 -11.02 -7.30 -29.18
N HIS A 145 -10.16 -8.07 -28.51
CA HIS A 145 -8.72 -7.90 -28.63
C HIS A 145 -7.98 -9.13 -28.10
N LYS A 146 -6.91 -9.56 -28.80
CA LYS A 146 -6.07 -10.72 -28.46
C LYS A 146 -5.51 -10.73 -27.02
N ARG A 147 -5.36 -9.57 -26.40
CA ARG A 147 -4.89 -9.46 -25.01
C ARG A 147 -5.88 -10.01 -23.98
N PHE A 148 -7.17 -10.10 -24.30
CA PHE A 148 -8.13 -10.78 -23.42
C PHE A 148 -7.99 -12.31 -23.44
N ALA A 149 -7.33 -12.87 -24.46
CA ALA A 149 -6.93 -14.26 -24.51
C ALA A 149 -5.57 -14.53 -23.83
N ASP A 150 -4.90 -13.51 -23.31
CA ASP A 150 -3.64 -13.62 -22.58
C ASP A 150 -3.92 -13.66 -21.07
N VAL A 151 -3.63 -14.80 -20.44
CA VAL A 151 -3.79 -15.05 -18.99
C VAL A 151 -3.15 -13.95 -18.14
N SER A 152 -2.03 -13.42 -18.56
CA SER A 152 -1.27 -12.42 -17.83
C SER A 152 -2.04 -11.10 -17.60
N TYR A 153 -3.01 -10.76 -18.45
CA TYR A 153 -3.90 -9.61 -18.23
C TYR A 153 -4.90 -9.88 -17.11
N TRP A 154 -5.45 -11.08 -17.02
CA TRP A 154 -6.35 -11.49 -15.96
C TRP A 154 -5.62 -11.64 -14.62
N GLN A 155 -4.41 -12.19 -14.65
CA GLN A 155 -3.53 -12.20 -13.48
C GLN A 155 -3.22 -10.78 -12.98
N ALA A 156 -3.00 -9.82 -13.88
CA ALA A 156 -2.81 -8.43 -13.51
C ALA A 156 -4.04 -7.83 -12.81
N ILE A 157 -5.26 -8.17 -13.26
CA ILE A 157 -6.50 -7.80 -12.55
C ILE A 157 -6.53 -8.48 -11.17
N LYS A 158 -6.28 -9.78 -11.09
CA LYS A 158 -6.29 -10.54 -9.82
C LYS A 158 -5.30 -9.96 -8.80
N ARG A 159 -4.11 -9.51 -9.23
CA ARG A 159 -3.12 -8.86 -8.34
C ARG A 159 -3.61 -7.56 -7.71
N THR A 160 -4.62 -6.93 -8.28
CA THR A 160 -5.23 -5.71 -7.69
C THR A 160 -6.38 -6.01 -6.73
N ALA A 161 -6.75 -7.29 -6.52
CA ALA A 161 -7.80 -7.71 -5.60
C ALA A 161 -7.51 -7.37 -4.11
N PRO A 162 -6.27 -7.51 -3.59
CA PRO A 162 -6.02 -7.17 -2.21
C PRO A 162 -6.30 -5.69 -1.93
N PRO A 163 -7.13 -5.38 -0.90
CA PRO A 163 -7.50 -4.00 -0.56
C PRO A 163 -6.33 -3.19 0.00
N TYR A 164 -5.24 -3.86 0.36
CA TYR A 164 -4.02 -3.23 0.87
C TYR A 164 -2.83 -3.63 0.02
N SER A 165 -2.04 -2.65 -0.38
CA SER A 165 -0.85 -2.88 -1.20
C SER A 165 0.35 -2.10 -0.67
N ILE A 166 1.47 -2.79 -0.51
CA ILE A 166 2.76 -2.18 -0.18
C ILE A 166 3.54 -1.72 -1.41
N ALA A 167 2.96 -1.83 -2.61
CA ALA A 167 3.64 -1.52 -3.87
C ALA A 167 4.21 -0.10 -3.92
N LYS A 168 3.52 0.88 -3.33
CA LYS A 168 4.01 2.27 -3.26
C LYS A 168 5.23 2.42 -2.36
N TYR A 169 5.29 1.67 -1.25
CA TYR A 169 6.47 1.65 -0.36
C TYR A 169 7.65 0.95 -1.03
N LEU A 170 7.41 -0.19 -1.67
CA LEU A 170 8.45 -0.88 -2.43
C LEU A 170 9.03 0.04 -3.52
N LYS A 171 8.15 0.75 -4.23
CA LYS A 171 8.59 1.72 -5.25
C LYS A 171 9.44 2.85 -4.66
N ALA A 172 9.14 3.32 -3.45
CA ALA A 172 9.91 4.39 -2.80
C ALA A 172 11.36 3.97 -2.45
N VAL A 173 11.65 2.68 -2.46
CA VAL A 173 13.00 2.10 -2.25
C VAL A 173 13.50 1.36 -3.50
N ASP A 174 12.99 1.71 -4.68
CA ASP A 174 13.33 1.11 -5.97
C ASP A 174 13.16 -0.42 -6.01
N MET A 175 12.11 -0.93 -5.33
CA MET A 175 11.72 -2.33 -5.35
C MET A 175 10.36 -2.50 -6.02
N VAL A 176 10.12 -3.67 -6.61
CA VAL A 176 8.85 -4.08 -7.20
C VAL A 176 8.58 -5.56 -6.90
N LYS A 177 7.31 -5.95 -6.96
CA LYS A 177 6.97 -7.37 -7.01
C LYS A 177 7.03 -7.86 -8.45
N ASP A 178 7.73 -8.95 -8.67
CA ASP A 178 7.78 -9.63 -9.97
C ASP A 178 6.49 -10.41 -10.27
N GLU A 179 6.49 -11.14 -11.38
CA GLU A 179 5.34 -11.97 -11.80
C GLU A 179 5.04 -13.12 -10.83
N ASN A 180 6.04 -13.58 -10.08
CA ASN A 180 5.93 -14.64 -9.08
C ASN A 180 5.49 -14.12 -7.70
N GLY A 181 5.49 -12.79 -7.53
CA GLY A 181 5.17 -12.13 -6.24
C GLY A 181 6.39 -11.86 -5.36
N ASP A 182 7.61 -12.19 -5.82
CA ASP A 182 8.85 -11.94 -5.11
C ASP A 182 9.23 -10.46 -5.17
N ILE A 183 9.83 -9.97 -4.08
CA ILE A 183 10.29 -8.58 -4.01
C ILE A 183 11.69 -8.50 -4.63
N VAL A 184 11.78 -7.84 -5.77
CA VAL A 184 13.02 -7.66 -6.53
C VAL A 184 13.36 -6.18 -6.68
N MET A 185 14.65 -5.87 -6.79
CA MET A 185 15.09 -4.52 -7.11
C MET A 185 14.76 -4.18 -8.56
N VAL A 186 14.33 -2.94 -8.79
CA VAL A 186 14.13 -2.41 -10.13
C VAL A 186 15.49 -2.38 -10.87
N GLU A 187 15.46 -2.55 -12.18
CA GLU A 187 16.63 -2.46 -13.06
C GLU A 187 17.44 -1.17 -12.79
N GLU A 188 18.75 -1.26 -12.78
CA GLU A 188 19.66 -0.18 -12.34
C GLU A 188 19.39 1.15 -13.05
N SER A 189 19.09 1.09 -14.35
CA SER A 189 18.71 2.26 -15.17
C SER A 189 17.44 3.00 -14.71
N ARG A 190 16.63 2.36 -13.88
CA ARG A 190 15.35 2.89 -13.36
C ARG A 190 15.34 3.19 -11.87
N ARG A 191 16.48 2.97 -11.18
CA ARG A 191 16.64 3.28 -9.75
C ARG A 191 16.86 4.77 -9.55
N ILE A 192 15.80 5.49 -9.21
CA ILE A 192 15.85 6.94 -9.03
C ILE A 192 15.68 7.31 -7.56
N TYR A 193 14.79 6.61 -6.85
CA TYR A 193 14.37 7.01 -5.51
C TYR A 193 15.47 6.83 -4.46
N THR A 194 16.20 5.73 -4.49
CA THR A 194 17.30 5.46 -3.54
C THR A 194 18.41 6.49 -3.66
N GLN A 195 18.76 6.89 -4.89
CA GLN A 195 19.75 7.94 -5.14
C GLN A 195 19.27 9.30 -4.63
N LEU A 196 18.00 9.64 -4.86
CA LEU A 196 17.41 10.88 -4.35
C LEU A 196 17.40 10.93 -2.83
N TRP A 197 17.07 9.84 -2.17
CA TRP A 197 17.09 9.72 -0.71
C TRP A 197 18.50 9.97 -0.15
N LEU A 198 19.51 9.28 -0.68
CA LEU A 198 20.90 9.43 -0.25
C LEU A 198 21.37 10.88 -0.43
N ARG A 199 21.16 11.45 -1.61
CA ARG A 199 21.54 12.84 -1.89
C ARG A 199 20.84 13.84 -0.96
N THR A 200 19.56 13.64 -0.66
CA THR A 200 18.81 14.51 0.23
C THR A 200 19.36 14.44 1.66
N LEU A 201 19.71 13.23 2.13
CA LEU A 201 20.32 13.03 3.45
C LEU A 201 21.71 13.66 3.52
N GLU A 202 22.54 13.51 2.48
CA GLU A 202 23.86 14.14 2.41
C GLU A 202 23.74 15.67 2.49
N VAL A 203 22.87 16.28 1.68
CA VAL A 203 22.66 17.74 1.68
C VAL A 203 22.14 18.20 3.04
N ALA A 204 21.14 17.52 3.61
CA ALA A 204 20.59 17.84 4.92
C ALA A 204 21.66 17.75 6.03
N PHE A 205 22.50 16.72 5.99
CA PHE A 205 23.61 16.56 6.93
C PHE A 205 24.59 17.74 6.86
N PHE A 206 25.07 18.08 5.68
CA PHE A 206 26.02 19.19 5.51
C PHE A 206 25.43 20.54 5.91
N VAL A 207 24.15 20.80 5.53
CA VAL A 207 23.48 22.05 5.92
C VAL A 207 23.26 22.18 7.42
N THR A 208 23.04 21.04 8.11
CA THR A 208 22.82 21.04 9.57
C THR A 208 24.13 21.19 10.35
N LEU A 209 25.25 20.84 9.73
CA LEU A 209 26.58 20.85 10.36
C LEU A 209 27.29 22.21 10.21
N LEU A 210 26.86 23.03 9.24
CA LEU A 210 27.30 24.41 9.01
C LEU A 210 26.58 25.40 9.93
#